data_9e3b73e96c83472d5e0a42f910efcedd
#
_entry.id   9e3b73e96c83472d5e0a42f910efcedd
#
_cell.length_a   1.000
_cell.length_b   1.000
_cell.length_c   1.000
_cell.angle_alpha   90.00
_cell.angle_beta   90.00
_cell.angle_gamma   90.00
#
_symmetry.space_group_name_H-M   'P 1'
#
loop_
_entity.id
_entity.type
_entity.pdbx_description
1 polymer ?
#
loop_
_entity_poly.entity_id
_entity_poly.type
_entity_poly.pdbx_seq_one_letter_code
_entity_poly.pdbx_strand_id
1 'polypeptide(L)'
;GLSAIKYGDLSNQASKDYIFDIDRFTSFEGDTGPYVLYTIVRIKSILNKYEQTYGAQSLSVADRMKDFVAPEGASETDLCLLLTKFSEVIESAYAELAPHKICKFIYDVANVFNSFYHDTKILTEEDEKKRNSYIALITLTKSILETCTDLLAIKVPDRM
;
A
#
# COMPACT_ATOMS: atom_id res chain seq x y z
N GLY A 1 -14.70 8.15 8.52
CA GLY A 1 -15.11 8.08 9.91
C GLY A 1 -14.51 6.87 10.62
N LEU A 2 -15.20 5.72 10.63
CA LEU A 2 -14.82 4.54 11.44
C LEU A 2 -13.38 4.05 11.17
N SER A 3 -12.96 3.97 9.92
CA SER A 3 -11.61 3.52 9.54
C SER A 3 -10.51 4.45 10.06
N ALA A 4 -10.77 5.76 10.10
CA ALA A 4 -9.83 6.75 10.64
C ALA A 4 -9.61 6.55 12.14
N ILE A 5 -10.70 6.33 12.88
CA ILE A 5 -10.65 6.09 14.33
C ILE A 5 -9.96 4.74 14.62
N LYS A 6 -10.34 3.66 13.94
CA LYS A 6 -9.70 2.36 14.11
C LYS A 6 -8.19 2.41 13.86
N TYR A 7 -7.79 3.03 12.76
CA TYR A 7 -6.37 3.17 12.44
C TYR A 7 -5.63 4.01 13.50
N GLY A 8 -6.20 5.16 13.88
CA GLY A 8 -5.63 6.04 14.88
C GLY A 8 -5.43 5.32 16.22
N ASP A 9 -6.40 4.51 16.63
CA ASP A 9 -6.32 3.72 17.85
C ASP A 9 -5.26 2.59 17.74
N LEU A 10 -5.33 1.77 16.67
CA LEU A 10 -4.44 0.64 16.46
C LEU A 10 -2.99 1.03 16.15
N SER A 11 -2.73 2.24 15.67
CA SER A 11 -1.39 2.76 15.39
C SER A 11 -0.60 3.11 16.66
N ASN A 12 -1.28 3.20 17.81
CA ASN A 12 -0.63 3.42 19.09
C ASN A 12 -0.34 2.10 19.81
N GLN A 13 0.74 2.06 20.60
CA GLN A 13 1.01 0.92 21.44
C GLN A 13 -0.05 0.79 22.53
N ALA A 14 -0.62 -0.40 22.71
CA ALA A 14 -1.66 -0.66 23.70
C ALA A 14 -1.26 -0.34 25.16
N SER A 15 0.05 -0.35 25.43
CA SER A 15 0.61 -0.03 26.77
C SER A 15 0.92 1.46 26.99
N LYS A 16 0.68 2.31 25.98
CA LYS A 16 0.99 3.75 26.06
C LYS A 16 -0.29 4.57 25.93
N ASP A 17 -0.41 5.60 26.75
CA ASP A 17 -1.44 6.61 26.59
C ASP A 17 -1.18 7.44 25.32
N TYR A 18 -2.25 7.83 24.65
CA TYR A 18 -2.20 8.78 23.55
C TYR A 18 -3.33 9.80 23.64
N ILE A 19 -3.13 10.96 23.02
CA ILE A 19 -4.15 11.99 22.96
C ILE A 19 -5.04 11.70 21.74
N PHE A 20 -6.35 11.51 22.01
CA PHE A 20 -7.34 11.39 20.96
C PHE A 20 -7.55 12.74 20.28
N ASP A 21 -7.22 12.83 19.00
CA ASP A 21 -7.34 14.01 18.17
C ASP A 21 -8.06 13.65 16.87
N ILE A 22 -9.33 14.04 16.77
CA ILE A 22 -10.18 13.69 15.62
C ILE A 22 -9.71 14.36 14.33
N ASP A 23 -9.20 15.58 14.39
CA ASP A 23 -8.74 16.31 13.23
C ASP A 23 -7.49 15.65 12.66
N ARG A 24 -6.56 15.24 13.53
CA ARG A 24 -5.39 14.45 13.16
C ARG A 24 -5.78 13.10 12.55
N PHE A 25 -6.69 12.35 13.19
CA PHE A 25 -7.08 11.01 12.73
C PHE A 25 -7.81 11.02 11.39
N THR A 26 -8.51 12.10 11.07
CA THR A 26 -9.27 12.25 9.83
C THR A 26 -8.50 12.95 8.71
N SER A 27 -7.27 13.41 8.98
CA SER A 27 -6.40 14.03 7.99
C SER A 27 -6.05 13.05 6.86
N PHE A 28 -5.94 13.57 5.64
CA PHE A 28 -5.39 12.86 4.47
C PHE A 28 -3.87 13.01 4.34
N GLU A 29 -3.22 13.55 5.36
CA GLU A 29 -1.77 13.72 5.43
C GLU A 29 -1.23 13.08 6.70
N GLY A 30 0.02 12.57 6.62
CA GLY A 30 0.71 11.95 7.74
C GLY A 30 0.25 10.49 7.99
N ASP A 31 0.61 9.96 9.16
CA ASP A 31 0.33 8.58 9.57
C ASP A 31 -1.13 8.43 10.02
N THR A 32 -2.03 8.29 9.03
CA THR A 32 -3.47 8.25 9.24
C THR A 32 -4.14 7.18 8.38
N GLY A 33 -5.28 6.66 8.85
CA GLY A 33 -6.11 5.72 8.08
C GLY A 33 -6.55 6.27 6.73
N PRO A 34 -7.10 7.50 6.64
CA PRO A 34 -7.46 8.11 5.36
C PRO A 34 -6.31 8.19 4.35
N TYR A 35 -5.09 8.49 4.79
CA TYR A 35 -3.93 8.54 3.91
C TYR A 35 -3.60 7.17 3.29
N VAL A 36 -3.57 6.12 4.11
CA VAL A 36 -3.33 4.74 3.63
C VAL A 36 -4.44 4.29 2.69
N LEU A 37 -5.70 4.50 3.06
CA LEU A 37 -6.85 4.13 2.23
C LEU A 37 -6.86 4.88 0.89
N TYR A 38 -6.55 6.18 0.90
CA TYR A 38 -6.42 6.97 -0.32
C TYR A 38 -5.33 6.41 -1.24
N THR A 39 -4.20 5.97 -0.68
CA THR A 39 -3.13 5.33 -1.45
C THR A 39 -3.62 4.04 -2.12
N ILE A 40 -4.36 3.19 -1.42
CA ILE A 40 -4.93 1.96 -2.00
C ILE A 40 -5.91 2.29 -3.14
N VAL A 41 -6.79 3.26 -2.94
CA VAL A 41 -7.74 3.70 -3.97
C VAL A 41 -7.01 4.29 -5.19
N ARG A 42 -5.92 5.02 -4.98
CA ARG A 42 -5.04 5.50 -6.06
C ARG A 42 -4.48 4.34 -6.88
N ILE A 43 -3.96 3.30 -6.22
CA ILE A 43 -3.45 2.11 -6.93
C ILE A 43 -4.56 1.44 -7.73
N LYS A 44 -5.74 1.25 -7.14
CA LYS A 44 -6.93 0.71 -7.86
C LYS A 44 -7.23 1.52 -9.12
N SER A 45 -7.19 2.84 -9.02
CA SER A 45 -7.45 3.74 -10.16
C SER A 45 -6.40 3.59 -11.27
N ILE A 46 -5.13 3.44 -10.92
CA ILE A 46 -4.04 3.22 -11.88
C ILE A 46 -4.24 1.89 -12.61
N LEU A 47 -4.53 0.81 -11.88
CA LEU A 47 -4.77 -0.51 -12.45
C LEU A 47 -5.97 -0.53 -13.38
N ASN A 48 -7.09 0.07 -12.97
CA ASN A 48 -8.27 0.20 -13.83
C ASN A 48 -7.98 0.98 -15.12
N LYS A 49 -7.20 2.05 -15.03
CA LYS A 49 -6.79 2.85 -16.19
C LYS A 49 -5.88 2.07 -17.13
N TYR A 50 -4.97 1.26 -16.58
CA TYR A 50 -4.13 0.36 -17.35
C TYR A 50 -4.97 -0.67 -18.12
N GLU A 51 -5.92 -1.33 -17.47
CA GLU A 51 -6.82 -2.31 -18.08
C GLU A 51 -7.67 -1.69 -19.20
N GLN A 52 -8.19 -0.49 -18.99
CA GLN A 52 -8.94 0.25 -20.02
C GLN A 52 -8.08 0.66 -21.23
N THR A 53 -6.84 1.06 -20.98
CA THR A 53 -5.95 1.59 -22.03
C THR A 53 -5.35 0.47 -22.88
N TYR A 54 -4.94 -0.63 -22.25
CA TYR A 54 -4.22 -1.72 -22.91
C TYR A 54 -5.05 -2.98 -23.14
N GLY A 55 -6.34 -2.97 -22.79
CA GLY A 55 -7.24 -4.11 -22.96
C GLY A 55 -6.80 -5.35 -22.15
N ALA A 56 -6.00 -5.14 -21.12
CA ALA A 56 -5.44 -6.23 -20.33
C ALA A 56 -6.53 -6.86 -19.47
N GLN A 57 -6.57 -8.20 -19.43
CA GLN A 57 -7.42 -8.90 -18.47
C GLN A 57 -6.90 -8.68 -17.04
N SER A 58 -7.82 -8.71 -16.08
CA SER A 58 -7.45 -8.72 -14.66
C SER A 58 -6.68 -10.01 -14.36
N LEU A 59 -5.36 -9.90 -14.25
CA LEU A 59 -4.47 -11.01 -13.94
C LEU A 59 -4.24 -11.09 -12.42
N SER A 60 -4.01 -12.30 -11.93
CA SER A 60 -3.57 -12.50 -10.54
C SER A 60 -2.20 -11.86 -10.30
N VAL A 61 -1.88 -11.60 -9.02
CA VAL A 61 -0.54 -11.12 -8.63
C VAL A 61 0.55 -12.07 -9.16
N ALA A 62 0.34 -13.39 -8.99
CA ALA A 62 1.31 -14.40 -9.42
C ALA A 62 1.55 -14.39 -10.93
N ASP A 63 0.50 -14.17 -11.74
CA ASP A 63 0.64 -14.11 -13.19
C ASP A 63 1.37 -12.85 -13.63
N ARG A 64 1.07 -11.70 -13.01
CA ARG A 64 1.78 -10.46 -13.31
C ARG A 64 3.25 -10.51 -12.90
N MET A 65 3.58 -11.18 -11.79
CA MET A 65 4.97 -11.29 -11.32
C MET A 65 5.87 -12.15 -12.21
N LYS A 66 5.32 -12.93 -13.14
CA LYS A 66 6.14 -13.71 -14.11
C LYS A 66 6.94 -12.82 -15.05
N ASP A 67 6.42 -11.63 -15.35
CA ASP A 67 7.05 -10.66 -16.25
C ASP A 67 7.85 -9.59 -15.49
N PHE A 68 7.99 -9.74 -14.17
CA PHE A 68 8.70 -8.77 -13.35
C PHE A 68 10.20 -8.79 -13.67
N VAL A 69 10.75 -7.61 -13.93
CA VAL A 69 12.18 -7.41 -14.17
C VAL A 69 12.82 -6.71 -12.97
N ALA A 70 14.14 -6.83 -12.86
CA ALA A 70 14.86 -6.20 -11.77
C ALA A 70 14.62 -4.67 -11.77
N PRO A 71 14.37 -4.07 -10.59
CA PRO A 71 14.14 -2.63 -10.48
C PRO A 71 15.40 -1.84 -10.90
N GLU A 72 15.20 -0.75 -11.62
CA GLU A 72 16.29 0.14 -12.07
C GLU A 72 16.26 1.48 -11.32
N GLY A 73 15.09 1.94 -10.90
CA GLY A 73 14.92 3.19 -10.17
C GLY A 73 15.12 3.05 -8.66
N ALA A 74 15.56 4.12 -8.00
CA ALA A 74 15.76 4.12 -6.55
C ALA A 74 14.45 3.89 -5.79
N SER A 75 13.40 4.66 -6.10
CA SER A 75 12.09 4.52 -5.45
C SER A 75 11.41 3.18 -5.76
N GLU A 76 11.63 2.62 -6.94
CA GLU A 76 11.20 1.27 -7.31
C GLU A 76 11.90 0.21 -6.46
N THR A 77 13.23 0.32 -6.33
CA THR A 77 14.04 -0.58 -5.50
C THR A 77 13.63 -0.50 -4.03
N ASP A 78 13.44 0.70 -3.51
CA ASP A 78 13.00 0.92 -2.12
C ASP A 78 11.65 0.26 -1.85
N LEU A 79 10.70 0.38 -2.80
CA LEU A 79 9.41 -0.28 -2.69
C LEU A 79 9.56 -1.81 -2.68
N CYS A 80 10.33 -2.37 -3.59
CA CYS A 80 10.61 -3.80 -3.64
C CYS A 80 11.19 -4.32 -2.32
N LEU A 81 12.22 -3.65 -1.80
CA LEU A 81 12.88 -4.03 -0.54
C LEU A 81 11.92 -3.95 0.64
N LEU A 82 11.09 -2.90 0.71
CA LEU A 82 10.14 -2.74 1.79
C LEU A 82 9.08 -3.85 1.78
N LEU A 83 8.57 -4.23 0.61
CA LEU A 83 7.58 -5.30 0.48
C LEU A 83 8.12 -6.67 0.94
N THR A 84 9.42 -6.92 0.86
CA THR A 84 10.03 -8.16 1.38
C THR A 84 9.91 -8.31 2.89
N LYS A 85 9.66 -7.21 3.62
CA LYS A 85 9.47 -7.20 5.09
C LYS A 85 8.09 -7.68 5.55
N PHE A 86 7.16 -7.89 4.63
CA PHE A 86 5.77 -8.20 4.97
C PHE A 86 5.65 -9.38 5.94
N SER A 87 6.24 -10.53 5.65
CA SER A 87 6.14 -11.72 6.51
C SER A 87 6.73 -11.49 7.89
N GLU A 88 7.92 -10.88 7.97
CA GLU A 88 8.57 -10.54 9.24
C GLU A 88 7.71 -9.62 10.11
N VAL A 89 7.08 -8.61 9.49
CA VAL A 89 6.21 -7.67 10.21
C VAL A 89 4.96 -8.39 10.76
N ILE A 90 4.32 -9.25 9.96
CA ILE A 90 3.13 -9.99 10.39
C ILE A 90 3.49 -10.95 11.53
N GLU A 91 4.57 -11.71 11.40
CA GLU A 91 5.03 -12.63 12.44
C GLU A 91 5.36 -11.91 13.76
N SER A 92 6.08 -10.79 13.67
CA SER A 92 6.42 -9.96 14.83
C SER A 92 5.18 -9.33 15.47
N ALA A 93 4.26 -8.80 14.67
CA ALA A 93 3.02 -8.22 15.17
C ALA A 93 2.14 -9.26 15.88
N TYR A 94 2.08 -10.48 15.35
CA TYR A 94 1.35 -11.58 15.96
C TYR A 94 2.00 -12.03 17.28
N ALA A 95 3.31 -12.28 17.27
CA ALA A 95 4.04 -12.76 18.46
C ALA A 95 3.98 -11.78 19.63
N GLU A 96 3.96 -10.48 19.35
CA GLU A 96 3.96 -9.42 20.37
C GLU A 96 2.56 -8.84 20.64
N LEU A 97 1.51 -9.32 19.94
CA LEU A 97 0.15 -8.75 19.99
C LEU A 97 0.18 -7.23 19.72
N ALA A 98 0.92 -6.82 18.71
CA ALA A 98 1.30 -5.44 18.43
C ALA A 98 0.78 -4.94 17.06
N PRO A 99 -0.53 -4.64 16.92
CA PRO A 99 -1.11 -4.19 15.66
C PRO A 99 -0.49 -2.88 15.13
N HIS A 100 0.07 -2.04 16.00
CA HIS A 100 0.77 -0.82 15.61
C HIS A 100 1.96 -1.08 14.67
N LYS A 101 2.57 -2.26 14.70
CA LYS A 101 3.63 -2.64 13.77
C LYS A 101 3.10 -2.79 12.33
N ILE A 102 1.89 -3.34 12.18
CA ILE A 102 1.20 -3.42 10.88
C ILE A 102 0.85 -2.02 10.39
N CYS A 103 0.30 -1.16 11.27
CA CYS A 103 -0.01 0.23 10.93
C CYS A 103 1.23 0.97 10.44
N LYS A 104 2.35 0.87 11.16
CA LYS A 104 3.62 1.48 10.75
C LYS A 104 4.09 0.97 9.38
N PHE A 105 4.02 -0.33 9.16
CA PHE A 105 4.43 -0.94 7.90
C PHE A 105 3.60 -0.44 6.71
N ILE A 106 2.26 -0.43 6.81
CA ILE A 106 1.40 0.03 5.71
C ILE A 106 1.54 1.53 5.46
N TYR A 107 1.82 2.33 6.47
CA TYR A 107 2.15 3.74 6.31
C TYR A 107 3.47 3.91 5.55
N ASP A 108 4.51 3.17 5.91
CA ASP A 108 5.79 3.21 5.21
C ASP A 108 5.64 2.76 3.75
N VAL A 109 4.89 1.67 3.49
CA VAL A 109 4.57 1.21 2.13
C VAL A 109 3.82 2.28 1.34
N ALA A 110 2.85 2.96 1.94
CA ALA A 110 2.11 4.04 1.30
C ALA A 110 3.03 5.21 0.92
N ASN A 111 3.95 5.60 1.79
CA ASN A 111 4.93 6.66 1.53
C ASN A 111 5.87 6.30 0.37
N VAL A 112 6.47 5.12 0.43
CA VAL A 112 7.42 4.68 -0.61
C VAL A 112 6.70 4.48 -1.94
N PHE A 113 5.49 3.93 -1.94
CA PHE A 113 4.66 3.87 -3.16
C PHE A 113 4.37 5.26 -3.74
N ASN A 114 4.01 6.24 -2.91
CA ASN A 114 3.74 7.59 -3.38
C ASN A 114 4.99 8.25 -3.99
N SER A 115 6.19 8.00 -3.44
CA SER A 115 7.46 8.42 -4.06
C SER A 115 7.66 7.74 -5.40
N PHE A 116 7.51 6.42 -5.48
CA PHE A 116 7.59 5.67 -6.74
C PHE A 116 6.60 6.20 -7.79
N TYR A 117 5.35 6.45 -7.41
CA TYR A 117 4.33 6.99 -8.30
C TYR A 117 4.67 8.40 -8.81
N HIS A 118 5.28 9.24 -7.96
CA HIS A 118 5.72 10.57 -8.35
C HIS A 118 6.89 10.55 -9.33
N ASP A 119 7.84 9.66 -9.10
CA ASP A 119 9.10 9.58 -9.87
C ASP A 119 8.95 8.80 -11.18
N THR A 120 7.87 8.01 -11.33
CA THR A 120 7.72 7.03 -12.40
C THR A 120 6.47 7.27 -13.24
N LYS A 121 6.64 7.35 -14.55
CA LYS A 121 5.53 7.45 -15.51
C LYS A 121 4.93 6.07 -15.81
N ILE A 122 4.25 5.47 -14.82
CA ILE A 122 3.80 4.07 -14.87
C ILE A 122 2.98 3.74 -16.13
N LEU A 123 1.95 4.55 -16.42
CA LEU A 123 1.01 4.27 -17.53
C LEU A 123 1.53 4.71 -18.89
N THR A 124 2.50 5.61 -18.94
CA THR A 124 3.05 6.17 -20.19
C THR A 124 4.48 5.70 -20.45
N GLU A 125 4.94 4.67 -19.73
CA GLU A 125 6.19 3.99 -20.05
C GLU A 125 6.07 3.33 -21.43
N GLU A 126 7.02 3.63 -22.31
CA GLU A 126 7.02 3.14 -23.69
C GLU A 126 7.50 1.68 -23.77
N ASP A 127 8.47 1.32 -22.93
CA ASP A 127 8.93 -0.07 -22.83
C ASP A 127 7.85 -0.94 -22.15
N GLU A 128 7.28 -1.85 -22.94
CA GLU A 128 6.21 -2.73 -22.50
C GLU A 128 6.64 -3.62 -21.33
N LYS A 129 7.88 -4.12 -21.31
CA LYS A 129 8.40 -4.97 -20.23
C LYS A 129 8.50 -4.18 -18.92
N LYS A 130 9.05 -2.97 -18.99
CA LYS A 130 9.12 -2.08 -17.83
C LYS A 130 7.73 -1.71 -17.33
N ARG A 131 6.83 -1.33 -18.22
CA ARG A 131 5.45 -1.00 -17.88
C ARG A 131 4.76 -2.17 -17.18
N ASN A 132 4.87 -3.38 -17.71
CA ASN A 132 4.30 -4.58 -17.11
C ASN A 132 4.92 -4.88 -15.74
N SER A 133 6.21 -4.65 -15.57
CA SER A 133 6.90 -4.76 -14.29
C SER A 133 6.36 -3.77 -13.26
N TYR A 134 6.17 -2.51 -13.63
CA TYR A 134 5.55 -1.51 -12.74
C TYR A 134 4.12 -1.90 -12.34
N ILE A 135 3.32 -2.40 -13.28
CA ILE A 135 1.98 -2.89 -12.99
C ILE A 135 2.01 -4.11 -12.06
N ALA A 136 2.95 -5.03 -12.24
CA ALA A 136 3.14 -6.15 -11.33
C ALA A 136 3.47 -5.69 -9.91
N LEU A 137 4.42 -4.75 -9.78
CA LEU A 137 4.84 -4.20 -8.50
C LEU A 137 3.68 -3.51 -7.75
N ILE A 138 2.91 -2.65 -8.43
CA ILE A 138 1.78 -1.97 -7.78
C ILE A 138 0.61 -2.91 -7.49
N THR A 139 0.44 -3.98 -8.27
CA THR A 139 -0.54 -5.04 -7.99
C THR A 139 -0.18 -5.78 -6.70
N LEU A 140 1.10 -6.14 -6.54
CA LEU A 140 1.60 -6.74 -5.31
C LEU A 140 1.46 -5.78 -4.11
N THR A 141 1.83 -4.51 -4.29
CA THR A 141 1.69 -3.47 -3.27
C THR A 141 0.24 -3.35 -2.80
N LYS A 142 -0.72 -3.30 -3.74
CA LYS A 142 -2.14 -3.29 -3.42
C LYS A 142 -2.55 -4.50 -2.59
N SER A 143 -2.15 -5.70 -3.02
CA SER A 143 -2.50 -6.94 -2.33
C SER A 143 -1.98 -6.96 -0.89
N ILE A 144 -0.76 -6.53 -0.66
CA ILE A 144 -0.16 -6.44 0.69
C ILE A 144 -0.90 -5.41 1.55
N LEU A 145 -1.17 -4.22 1.03
CA LEU A 145 -1.91 -3.18 1.76
C LEU A 145 -3.34 -3.63 2.10
N GLU A 146 -4.04 -4.27 1.17
CA GLU A 146 -5.39 -4.80 1.41
C GLU A 146 -5.38 -5.93 2.44
N THR A 147 -4.41 -6.83 2.39
CA THR A 147 -4.24 -7.89 3.39
C THR A 147 -4.00 -7.30 4.78
N CYS A 148 -3.12 -6.32 4.90
CA CYS A 148 -2.84 -5.66 6.19
C CYS A 148 -4.07 -4.91 6.72
N THR A 149 -4.79 -4.19 5.87
CA THR A 149 -6.02 -3.48 6.29
C THR A 149 -7.12 -4.45 6.71
N ASP A 150 -7.23 -5.61 6.06
CA ASP A 150 -8.18 -6.67 6.44
C ASP A 150 -7.83 -7.24 7.81
N LEU A 151 -6.55 -7.53 8.09
CA LEU A 151 -6.07 -7.96 9.41
C LEU A 151 -6.37 -6.94 10.51
N LEU A 152 -6.39 -5.65 10.19
CA LEU A 152 -6.77 -4.57 11.11
C LEU A 152 -8.30 -4.34 11.17
N ALA A 153 -9.09 -5.16 10.47
CA ALA A 153 -10.54 -5.01 10.32
C ALA A 153 -10.95 -3.62 9.76
N ILE A 154 -10.14 -3.07 8.86
CA ILE A 154 -10.38 -1.80 8.18
C ILE A 154 -10.84 -2.09 6.75
N LYS A 155 -12.05 -1.67 6.41
CA LYS A 155 -12.57 -1.81 5.04
C LYS A 155 -11.98 -0.76 4.11
N VAL A 156 -11.48 -1.23 2.99
CA VAL A 156 -11.01 -0.36 1.89
C VAL A 156 -12.20 0.04 1.01
N PRO A 157 -12.44 1.33 0.78
CA PRO A 157 -13.48 1.77 -0.14
C PRO A 157 -13.04 1.58 -1.60
N ASP A 158 -14.00 1.54 -2.51
CA ASP A 158 -13.71 1.48 -3.94
C ASP A 158 -13.35 2.85 -4.52
N ARG A 159 -13.83 3.92 -3.89
CA ARG A 159 -13.58 5.32 -4.27
C ARG A 159 -13.43 6.21 -3.03
N MET A 160 -12.57 7.20 -3.15
CA MET A 160 -12.40 8.29 -2.18
C MET A 160 -12.30 9.63 -2.89
#